data_27b1cd6a4819802641f8c3013faff496
#
_entry.id   27b1cd6a4819802641f8c3013faff496
#
_cell.length_a   1.000
_cell.length_b   1.000
_cell.length_c   1.000
_cell.angle_alpha   90.00
_cell.angle_beta   90.00
_cell.angle_gamma   90.00
#
_symmetry.space_group_name_H-M   'P 1'
#
loop_
_entity.id
_entity.type
_entity.pdbx_description
1 polymer ?
#
loop_
_entity_poly.entity_id
_entity_poly.type
_entity_poly.pdbx_seq_one_letter_code
_entity_poly.pdbx_strand_id
1 'polypeptide(L)'
;MRQIININRKWAFSKQATSVPAELPMNWYWVNLPHSWNAIDGQDGDSDFFRGTCYYVRKLEKLDLPEADKYYLEIKGANSSADVYVNGKILAHHDGGYSTWRVDITNTLKADNLIVIAVDNSANDKVYPQMADFTFYGGLYRDVNIICVSKAHFDLSYHGGPGLMITPEINGADAKVEIETWITNPVANQIIKYAIKDADGKVVSEKETADTKVTLDIQNVHRWHGKKDPYLYTAELELVVDGKAIDNISSRFGCRTFEIDPENGFILNGEEYPLRGVSRHQDRWGFGNALLPEHHKEDIELICEVGALHQG
;
A
#
# COMPACT_ATOMS: atom_id res chain seq x y z
N MET A 1 12.09 -12.10 11.30
CA MET A 1 10.93 -11.17 11.39
C MET A 1 10.97 -10.21 10.21
N ARG A 2 9.84 -9.91 9.60
CA ARG A 2 9.68 -8.92 8.52
C ARG A 2 10.24 -7.57 8.92
N GLN A 3 11.03 -6.95 8.03
CA GLN A 3 11.48 -5.58 8.18
C GLN A 3 11.21 -4.82 6.88
N ILE A 4 10.76 -3.58 7.01
CA ILE A 4 10.44 -2.70 5.90
C ILE A 4 11.38 -1.49 5.97
N ILE A 5 12.24 -1.37 4.98
CA ILE A 5 13.24 -0.29 4.89
C ILE A 5 12.77 0.71 3.85
N ASN A 6 12.41 1.91 4.30
CA ASN A 6 12.04 2.99 3.39
C ASN A 6 13.27 3.51 2.65
N ILE A 7 13.15 3.59 1.32
CA ILE A 7 14.24 4.08 0.46
C ILE A 7 13.84 5.31 -0.36
N ASN A 8 12.97 6.16 0.19
CA ASN A 8 12.48 7.37 -0.48
C ASN A 8 13.54 8.43 -0.76
N ARG A 9 14.68 8.41 -0.09
CA ARG A 9 15.68 9.47 -0.20
C ARG A 9 16.74 9.18 -1.26
N LYS A 10 17.33 10.25 -1.82
CA LYS A 10 18.52 10.23 -2.68
C LYS A 10 18.31 9.45 -4.00
N TRP A 11 17.29 9.83 -4.76
CA TRP A 11 17.09 9.35 -6.12
C TRP A 11 17.61 10.38 -7.13
N ALA A 12 18.45 9.96 -8.07
CA ALA A 12 18.77 10.73 -9.25
C ALA A 12 17.60 10.60 -10.25
N PHE A 13 17.12 11.72 -10.79
CA PHE A 13 15.94 11.81 -11.64
C PHE A 13 16.22 12.53 -12.95
N SER A 14 15.67 12.04 -14.06
CA SER A 14 15.73 12.71 -15.36
C SER A 14 14.46 12.50 -16.18
N LYS A 15 13.96 13.61 -16.77
CA LYS A 15 12.94 13.61 -17.84
C LYS A 15 13.56 13.42 -19.25
N GLN A 16 14.87 13.55 -19.39
CA GLN A 16 15.56 13.65 -20.69
C GLN A 16 16.35 12.42 -21.08
N ALA A 17 16.50 11.45 -20.17
CA ALA A 17 17.23 10.23 -20.47
C ALA A 17 16.46 9.39 -21.49
N THR A 18 17.18 8.86 -22.48
CA THR A 18 16.61 8.05 -23.56
C THR A 18 16.91 6.57 -23.43
N SER A 19 17.65 6.19 -22.39
CA SER A 19 18.02 4.79 -22.12
C SER A 19 18.22 4.55 -20.62
N VAL A 20 18.13 3.29 -20.23
CA VAL A 20 18.36 2.84 -18.85
C VAL A 20 19.83 3.09 -18.47
N PRO A 21 20.11 3.86 -17.41
CA PRO A 21 21.47 4.14 -16.97
C PRO A 21 22.20 2.87 -16.48
N ALA A 22 23.47 2.73 -16.85
CA ALA A 22 24.34 1.66 -16.38
C ALA A 22 25.04 1.98 -15.04
N GLU A 23 25.07 3.25 -14.66
CA GLU A 23 25.69 3.75 -13.42
C GLU A 23 24.85 4.90 -12.85
N LEU A 24 25.14 5.31 -11.60
CA LEU A 24 24.44 6.42 -10.96
C LEU A 24 24.82 7.75 -11.63
N PRO A 25 23.86 8.44 -12.26
CA PRO A 25 24.15 9.69 -12.96
C PRO A 25 24.32 10.86 -11.96
N MET A 26 25.53 11.32 -11.74
CA MET A 26 25.84 12.38 -10.77
C MET A 26 25.38 13.79 -11.20
N ASN A 27 25.10 13.97 -12.50
CA ASN A 27 24.65 15.25 -13.09
C ASN A 27 23.13 15.37 -13.24
N TRP A 28 22.36 14.38 -12.73
CA TRP A 28 20.91 14.44 -12.73
C TRP A 28 20.38 15.20 -11.51
N TYR A 29 19.09 15.57 -11.54
CA TYR A 29 18.43 16.15 -10.39
C TYR A 29 18.31 15.13 -9.25
N TRP A 30 18.50 15.59 -8.02
CA TRP A 30 18.30 14.75 -6.85
C TRP A 30 16.94 15.03 -6.24
N VAL A 31 16.15 13.98 -6.12
CA VAL A 31 14.78 14.06 -5.57
C VAL A 31 14.62 13.09 -4.40
N ASN A 32 13.66 13.39 -3.54
CA ASN A 32 13.12 12.47 -2.57
C ASN A 32 11.70 12.08 -2.97
N LEU A 33 11.28 10.88 -2.63
CA LEU A 33 9.91 10.41 -2.82
C LEU A 33 9.04 10.77 -1.60
N PRO A 34 7.75 10.96 -1.78
CA PRO A 34 7.02 10.92 -3.05
C PRO A 34 7.41 12.07 -3.99
N HIS A 35 7.40 11.83 -5.30
CA HIS A 35 7.77 12.82 -6.30
C HIS A 35 6.91 12.69 -7.57
N SER A 36 6.42 13.82 -8.07
CA SER A 36 5.83 13.97 -9.40
C SER A 36 6.59 14.98 -10.22
N TRP A 37 6.88 14.65 -11.47
CA TRP A 37 7.48 15.61 -12.39
C TRP A 37 6.49 16.63 -12.98
N ASN A 38 5.19 16.39 -12.73
CA ASN A 38 4.10 17.29 -13.13
C ASN A 38 3.62 18.18 -11.97
N ALA A 39 4.46 18.38 -10.98
CA ALA A 39 4.09 19.16 -9.78
C ALA A 39 3.74 20.64 -10.09
N ILE A 40 4.22 21.17 -11.21
CA ILE A 40 3.95 22.53 -11.68
C ILE A 40 3.17 22.49 -13.00
N ASP A 41 3.73 21.88 -14.08
CA ASP A 41 3.16 21.89 -15.42
C ASP A 41 1.80 21.17 -15.51
N GLY A 42 1.46 20.34 -14.53
CA GLY A 42 0.15 19.69 -14.43
C GLY A 42 -0.91 20.52 -13.69
N GLN A 43 -0.57 21.72 -13.19
CA GLN A 43 -1.44 22.56 -12.34
C GLN A 43 -1.41 24.05 -12.69
N ASP A 44 -0.72 24.46 -13.75
CA ASP A 44 -0.57 25.87 -14.16
C ASP A 44 -1.74 26.41 -15.00
N GLY A 45 -2.71 25.57 -15.29
CA GLY A 45 -3.92 25.91 -16.05
C GLY A 45 -3.81 25.63 -17.55
N ASP A 46 -2.65 25.21 -18.03
CA ASP A 46 -2.45 24.74 -19.39
C ASP A 46 -2.93 23.29 -19.56
N SER A 47 -3.33 22.93 -20.77
CA SER A 47 -3.68 21.56 -21.14
C SER A 47 -2.47 20.67 -21.44
N ASP A 48 -1.31 21.28 -21.63
CA ASP A 48 -0.05 20.63 -22.00
C ASP A 48 0.84 20.41 -20.78
N PHE A 49 0.92 19.18 -20.31
CA PHE A 49 1.89 18.78 -19.32
C PHE A 49 2.77 17.65 -19.86
N PHE A 50 3.99 17.54 -19.35
CA PHE A 50 4.94 16.54 -19.85
C PHE A 50 4.43 15.12 -19.63
N ARG A 51 4.33 14.36 -20.73
CA ARG A 51 4.01 12.92 -20.72
C ARG A 51 5.11 12.15 -21.43
N GLY A 52 5.56 11.08 -20.82
CA GLY A 52 6.64 10.25 -21.36
C GLY A 52 7.35 9.46 -20.27
N THR A 53 8.39 8.73 -20.68
CA THR A 53 9.21 7.93 -19.78
C THR A 53 10.23 8.80 -19.05
N CYS A 54 10.24 8.72 -17.72
CA CYS A 54 11.25 9.33 -16.86
C CYS A 54 11.95 8.27 -16.03
N TYR A 55 13.19 8.55 -15.64
CA TYR A 55 14.03 7.58 -14.93
C TYR A 55 14.37 8.06 -13.54
N TYR A 56 14.20 7.14 -12.58
CA TYR A 56 14.65 7.27 -11.19
C TYR A 56 15.76 6.26 -10.95
N VAL A 57 16.90 6.73 -10.44
CA VAL A 57 18.10 5.89 -10.23
C VAL A 57 18.60 6.03 -8.81
N ARG A 58 18.87 4.92 -8.16
CA ARG A 58 19.39 4.88 -6.79
C ARG A 58 20.43 3.79 -6.61
N LYS A 59 21.51 4.09 -5.89
CA LYS A 59 22.39 3.06 -5.32
C LYS A 59 21.78 2.47 -4.06
N LEU A 60 21.97 1.17 -3.89
CA LEU A 60 21.60 0.42 -2.70
C LEU A 60 22.76 -0.51 -2.33
N GLU A 61 23.34 -0.30 -1.16
CA GLU A 61 24.32 -1.21 -0.60
C GLU A 61 23.59 -2.32 0.17
N LYS A 62 23.96 -3.58 -0.08
CA LYS A 62 23.31 -4.71 0.60
C LYS A 62 23.58 -4.69 2.11
N LEU A 63 24.70 -4.13 2.53
CA LEU A 63 25.06 -3.97 3.95
C LEU A 63 24.11 -3.03 4.70
N ASP A 64 23.41 -2.13 4.01
CA ASP A 64 22.39 -1.26 4.59
C ASP A 64 21.06 -1.98 4.85
N LEU A 65 20.93 -3.22 4.38
CA LEU A 65 19.74 -4.04 4.57
C LEU A 65 19.94 -5.05 5.68
N PRO A 66 18.90 -5.31 6.49
CA PRO A 66 18.87 -6.44 7.39
C PRO A 66 19.15 -7.76 6.68
N GLU A 67 19.82 -8.70 7.34
CA GLU A 67 19.98 -10.05 6.81
C GLU A 67 18.63 -10.74 6.70
N ALA A 68 18.31 -11.28 5.52
CA ALA A 68 17.06 -11.93 5.21
C ALA A 68 17.24 -12.96 4.08
N ASP A 69 16.31 -13.91 3.98
CA ASP A 69 16.31 -14.92 2.90
C ASP A 69 15.76 -14.34 1.60
N LYS A 70 14.84 -13.36 1.70
CA LYS A 70 14.14 -12.74 0.58
C LYS A 70 14.09 -11.22 0.72
N TYR A 71 14.27 -10.55 -0.43
CA TYR A 71 14.21 -9.11 -0.56
C TYR A 71 13.25 -8.74 -1.68
N TYR A 72 12.26 -7.91 -1.36
CA TYR A 72 11.30 -7.40 -2.33
C TYR A 72 11.40 -5.88 -2.42
N LEU A 73 11.47 -5.36 -3.63
CA LEU A 73 11.24 -3.94 -3.89
C LEU A 73 9.73 -3.70 -3.94
N GLU A 74 9.21 -2.91 -3.01
CA GLU A 74 7.81 -2.48 -2.96
C GLU A 74 7.68 -1.09 -3.54
N ILE A 75 6.76 -0.91 -4.48
CA ILE A 75 6.38 0.37 -5.08
C ILE A 75 4.90 0.59 -4.78
N LYS A 76 4.59 1.61 -3.97
CA LYS A 76 3.21 1.88 -3.54
C LYS A 76 2.41 2.67 -4.55
N GLY A 77 3.07 3.29 -5.54
CA GLY A 77 2.41 3.99 -6.64
C GLY A 77 3.43 4.56 -7.62
N ALA A 78 3.27 4.20 -8.89
CA ALA A 78 4.08 4.68 -10.02
C ALA A 78 3.17 4.89 -11.22
N ASN A 79 2.86 6.11 -11.58
CA ASN A 79 1.85 6.40 -12.60
C ASN A 79 2.49 6.75 -13.94
N SER A 80 2.04 6.08 -15.03
CA SER A 80 0.96 5.09 -15.18
C SER A 80 1.48 3.66 -15.27
N SER A 81 2.65 3.47 -15.86
CA SER A 81 3.35 2.20 -16.03
C SER A 81 4.78 2.32 -15.53
N ALA A 82 5.37 1.22 -15.11
CA ALA A 82 6.75 1.24 -14.65
C ALA A 82 7.50 -0.04 -14.95
N ASP A 83 8.77 0.10 -15.33
CA ASP A 83 9.76 -0.96 -15.46
C ASP A 83 10.79 -0.88 -14.33
N VAL A 84 11.08 -2.00 -13.70
CA VAL A 84 12.10 -2.11 -12.66
C VAL A 84 13.32 -2.84 -13.19
N TYR A 85 14.48 -2.19 -13.04
CA TYR A 85 15.78 -2.76 -13.36
C TYR A 85 16.64 -2.79 -12.08
N VAL A 86 17.33 -3.90 -11.87
CA VAL A 86 18.36 -4.02 -10.82
C VAL A 86 19.64 -4.52 -11.47
N ASN A 87 20.73 -3.78 -11.30
CA ASN A 87 22.03 -4.07 -11.87
C ASN A 87 21.98 -4.28 -13.42
N GLY A 88 21.19 -3.45 -14.11
CA GLY A 88 21.00 -3.47 -15.55
C GLY A 88 20.06 -4.56 -16.08
N LYS A 89 19.54 -5.44 -15.22
CA LYS A 89 18.58 -6.48 -15.60
C LYS A 89 17.15 -6.01 -15.31
N ILE A 90 16.28 -6.06 -16.33
CA ILE A 90 14.85 -5.87 -16.13
C ILE A 90 14.27 -7.03 -15.33
N LEU A 91 13.53 -6.73 -14.27
CA LEU A 91 12.93 -7.73 -13.39
C LEU A 91 11.41 -7.78 -13.48
N ALA A 92 10.77 -6.64 -13.71
CA ALA A 92 9.31 -6.56 -13.79
C ALA A 92 8.86 -5.35 -14.58
N HIS A 93 7.67 -5.48 -15.14
CA HIS A 93 6.84 -4.41 -15.70
C HIS A 93 5.49 -4.40 -14.98
N HIS A 94 4.93 -3.22 -14.73
CA HIS A 94 3.61 -3.05 -14.14
C HIS A 94 2.82 -1.95 -14.85
N ASP A 95 1.62 -2.29 -15.30
CA ASP A 95 0.62 -1.35 -15.81
C ASP A 95 -0.41 -1.07 -14.71
N GLY A 96 -0.62 0.19 -14.36
CA GLY A 96 -1.55 0.62 -13.32
C GLY A 96 -0.88 1.50 -12.25
N GLY A 97 -1.22 2.79 -12.25
CA GLY A 97 -0.54 3.78 -11.43
C GLY A 97 -0.92 3.78 -9.96
N TYR A 98 -2.03 3.15 -9.57
CA TYR A 98 -2.67 3.37 -8.27
C TYR A 98 -2.49 2.24 -7.25
N SER A 99 -2.09 1.07 -7.70
CA SER A 99 -1.92 -0.10 -6.85
C SER A 99 -0.48 -0.27 -6.35
N THR A 100 -0.35 -0.85 -5.15
CA THR A 100 0.94 -1.33 -4.65
C THR A 100 1.33 -2.62 -5.34
N TRP A 101 2.58 -2.73 -5.74
CA TRP A 101 3.14 -3.94 -6.33
C TRP A 101 4.57 -4.19 -5.83
N ARG A 102 5.04 -5.42 -5.97
CA ARG A 102 6.31 -5.86 -5.41
C ARG A 102 7.08 -6.72 -6.39
N VAL A 103 8.40 -6.62 -6.34
CA VAL A 103 9.34 -7.34 -7.22
C VAL A 103 10.34 -8.08 -6.36
N ASP A 104 10.45 -9.40 -6.50
CA ASP A 104 11.52 -10.19 -5.86
C ASP A 104 12.87 -9.83 -6.50
N ILE A 105 13.74 -9.17 -5.74
CA ILE A 105 15.07 -8.76 -6.15
C ILE A 105 16.18 -9.63 -5.59
N THR A 106 15.84 -10.65 -4.80
CA THR A 106 16.77 -11.48 -4.01
C THR A 106 17.95 -11.98 -4.81
N ASN A 107 17.68 -12.63 -5.95
CA ASN A 107 18.72 -13.28 -6.76
C ASN A 107 19.55 -12.29 -7.61
N THR A 108 19.18 -11.03 -7.63
CA THR A 108 19.86 -9.98 -8.42
C THR A 108 20.77 -9.11 -7.56
N LEU A 109 20.55 -9.13 -6.23
CA LEU A 109 21.35 -8.35 -5.27
C LEU A 109 22.80 -8.81 -5.22
N LYS A 110 23.68 -7.81 -5.25
CA LYS A 110 25.13 -7.88 -5.03
C LYS A 110 25.50 -7.06 -3.79
N ALA A 111 26.79 -6.89 -3.49
CA ALA A 111 27.23 -5.97 -2.44
C ALA A 111 26.74 -4.54 -2.73
N ASP A 112 27.00 -4.06 -3.95
CA ASP A 112 26.56 -2.76 -4.45
C ASP A 112 25.53 -2.96 -5.57
N ASN A 113 24.42 -2.22 -5.51
CA ASN A 113 23.35 -2.36 -6.47
C ASN A 113 22.95 -1.01 -7.04
N LEU A 114 22.57 -1.04 -8.33
CA LEU A 114 21.91 0.05 -9.00
C LEU A 114 20.45 -0.34 -9.25
N ILE A 115 19.53 0.38 -8.63
CA ILE A 115 18.10 0.29 -8.89
C ILE A 115 17.73 1.38 -9.86
N VAL A 116 17.06 1.03 -10.96
CA VAL A 116 16.46 1.96 -11.91
C VAL A 116 14.98 1.66 -12.03
N ILE A 117 14.15 2.67 -11.87
CA ILE A 117 12.72 2.60 -12.12
C ILE A 117 12.41 3.57 -13.26
N ALA A 118 12.02 3.03 -14.41
CA ALA A 118 11.52 3.80 -15.54
C ALA A 118 10.00 3.93 -15.37
N VAL A 119 9.50 5.14 -15.26
CA VAL A 119 8.07 5.41 -15.08
C VAL A 119 7.56 6.20 -16.28
N ASP A 120 6.43 5.79 -16.84
CA ASP A 120 5.83 6.40 -18.02
C ASP A 120 4.37 6.79 -17.76
N ASN A 121 4.00 8.06 -18.03
CA ASN A 121 2.62 8.55 -17.97
C ASN A 121 2.04 8.87 -19.35
N SER A 122 2.62 8.35 -20.43
CA SER A 122 2.05 8.43 -21.77
C SER A 122 0.67 7.77 -21.85
N ALA A 123 -0.10 8.10 -22.85
CA ALA A 123 -1.36 7.43 -23.12
C ALA A 123 -1.14 5.91 -23.26
N ASN A 124 -1.91 5.12 -22.51
CA ASN A 124 -1.77 3.69 -22.42
C ASN A 124 -3.17 3.04 -22.35
N ASP A 125 -3.50 2.21 -23.33
CA ASP A 125 -4.81 1.55 -23.44
C ASP A 125 -5.03 0.42 -22.41
N LYS A 126 -4.02 0.06 -21.64
CA LYS A 126 -4.08 -0.93 -20.56
C LYS A 126 -4.36 -0.31 -19.18
N VAL A 127 -4.26 1.02 -19.07
CA VAL A 127 -4.40 1.72 -17.79
C VAL A 127 -5.68 2.56 -17.78
N TYR A 128 -6.51 2.40 -16.76
CA TYR A 128 -7.71 3.20 -16.54
C TYR A 128 -7.47 4.32 -15.51
N PRO A 129 -8.18 5.45 -15.63
CA PRO A 129 -9.04 5.83 -16.76
C PRO A 129 -8.24 6.25 -18.00
N GLN A 130 -8.85 6.12 -19.18
CA GLN A 130 -8.25 6.55 -20.46
C GLN A 130 -8.36 8.06 -20.67
N MET A 131 -9.46 8.64 -20.19
CA MET A 131 -9.77 10.07 -20.21
C MET A 131 -10.40 10.48 -18.88
N ALA A 132 -10.05 11.65 -18.40
CA ALA A 132 -10.56 12.22 -17.16
C ALA A 132 -10.42 13.75 -17.19
N ASP A 133 -11.08 14.42 -16.25
CA ASP A 133 -10.99 15.86 -15.99
C ASP A 133 -9.89 16.22 -14.99
N PHE A 134 -8.94 15.33 -14.80
CA PHE A 134 -7.76 15.55 -13.94
C PHE A 134 -6.45 15.24 -14.66
N THR A 135 -5.36 15.80 -14.17
CA THR A 135 -4.02 15.58 -14.69
C THR A 135 -3.54 14.16 -14.42
N PHE A 136 -3.00 13.49 -15.44
CA PHE A 136 -2.35 12.18 -15.31
C PHE A 136 -0.91 12.37 -14.82
N TYR A 137 -0.78 12.74 -13.55
CA TYR A 137 0.52 12.99 -12.92
C TYR A 137 1.45 11.80 -13.04
N GLY A 138 2.63 12.02 -13.61
CA GLY A 138 3.67 11.00 -13.68
C GLY A 138 4.60 11.04 -12.47
N GLY A 139 5.11 9.89 -12.07
CA GLY A 139 6.12 9.80 -11.02
C GLY A 139 5.98 8.63 -10.06
N LEU A 140 6.97 8.52 -9.18
CA LEU A 140 6.91 7.70 -7.97
C LEU A 140 6.25 8.53 -6.87
N TYR A 141 4.94 8.62 -6.91
CA TYR A 141 4.17 9.55 -6.09
C TYR A 141 3.74 8.99 -4.72
N ARG A 142 4.23 7.80 -4.38
CA ARG A 142 4.11 7.16 -3.06
C ARG A 142 5.44 6.52 -2.67
N ASP A 143 5.48 5.91 -1.47
CA ASP A 143 6.69 5.29 -0.96
C ASP A 143 7.25 4.18 -1.84
N VAL A 144 8.57 4.06 -1.79
CA VAL A 144 9.31 2.90 -2.26
C VAL A 144 10.08 2.30 -1.09
N ASN A 145 9.95 0.99 -0.89
CA ASN A 145 10.52 0.29 0.24
C ASN A 145 11.26 -0.98 -0.21
N ILE A 146 12.18 -1.46 0.64
CA ILE A 146 12.68 -2.83 0.57
C ILE A 146 12.04 -3.62 1.71
N ILE A 147 11.37 -4.71 1.37
CA ILE A 147 10.81 -5.66 2.34
C ILE A 147 11.76 -6.83 2.48
N CYS A 148 12.26 -7.05 3.71
CA CYS A 148 13.17 -8.12 4.06
C CYS A 148 12.41 -9.17 4.86
N VAL A 149 12.35 -10.41 4.38
CA VAL A 149 11.58 -11.50 4.99
C VAL A 149 12.33 -12.83 4.98
N SER A 150 11.89 -13.75 5.82
CA SER A 150 12.33 -15.16 5.79
C SER A 150 11.85 -15.85 4.51
N LYS A 151 12.38 -17.03 4.20
CA LYS A 151 12.00 -17.82 3.03
C LYS A 151 10.50 -18.16 3.06
N ALA A 152 10.01 -18.67 4.20
CA ALA A 152 8.58 -18.77 4.47
C ALA A 152 8.08 -17.46 5.07
N HIS A 153 7.06 -16.85 4.50
CA HIS A 153 6.50 -15.58 4.94
C HIS A 153 5.06 -15.41 4.46
N PHE A 154 4.30 -14.50 5.08
CA PHE A 154 2.99 -14.12 4.58
C PHE A 154 3.12 -13.50 3.19
N ASP A 155 2.26 -13.92 2.28
CA ASP A 155 2.35 -13.60 0.87
C ASP A 155 2.37 -12.08 0.61
N LEU A 156 3.21 -11.69 -0.34
CA LEU A 156 3.40 -10.30 -0.75
C LEU A 156 2.81 -10.01 -2.14
N SER A 157 2.23 -11.02 -2.80
CA SER A 157 1.74 -10.92 -4.17
C SER A 157 0.22 -10.76 -4.24
N TYR A 158 -0.50 -11.15 -3.18
CA TYR A 158 -1.96 -11.12 -3.16
C TYR A 158 -2.48 -9.68 -3.18
N HIS A 159 -2.88 -9.22 -4.37
CA HIS A 159 -3.43 -7.88 -4.66
C HIS A 159 -2.64 -6.70 -4.06
N GLY A 160 -1.33 -6.83 -3.85
CA GLY A 160 -0.51 -5.79 -3.22
C GLY A 160 -0.79 -5.58 -1.72
N GLY A 161 -1.67 -6.38 -1.14
CA GLY A 161 -2.05 -6.34 0.26
C GLY A 161 -1.04 -7.00 1.20
N PRO A 162 -1.37 -7.10 2.49
CA PRO A 162 -0.47 -7.69 3.50
C PRO A 162 -0.48 -9.21 3.53
N GLY A 163 -1.22 -9.90 2.65
CA GLY A 163 -1.33 -11.35 2.61
C GLY A 163 -2.38 -11.92 3.57
N LEU A 164 -3.38 -11.11 3.93
CA LEU A 164 -4.53 -11.54 4.72
C LEU A 164 -5.82 -10.86 4.25
N MET A 165 -6.94 -11.53 4.47
CA MET A 165 -8.29 -11.00 4.30
C MET A 165 -9.08 -11.23 5.59
N ILE A 166 -9.84 -10.22 6.02
CA ILE A 166 -10.62 -10.25 7.25
C ILE A 166 -12.07 -9.96 6.90
N THR A 167 -12.96 -10.89 7.26
CA THR A 167 -14.40 -10.79 6.98
C THR A 167 -15.18 -10.91 8.29
N PRO A 168 -15.56 -9.79 8.92
CA PRO A 168 -16.39 -9.81 10.11
C PRO A 168 -17.86 -10.01 9.74
N GLU A 169 -18.55 -10.85 10.50
CA GLU A 169 -19.99 -11.09 10.43
C GLU A 169 -20.61 -10.85 11.80
N ILE A 170 -21.61 -9.98 11.88
CA ILE A 170 -22.33 -9.68 13.11
C ILE A 170 -23.38 -10.75 13.40
N ASN A 171 -23.39 -11.27 14.62
CA ASN A 171 -24.36 -12.24 15.09
C ASN A 171 -24.94 -11.80 16.44
N GLY A 172 -26.04 -11.05 16.38
CA GLY A 172 -26.64 -10.43 17.59
C GLY A 172 -25.71 -9.42 18.25
N ALA A 173 -25.32 -9.68 19.49
CA ALA A 173 -24.37 -8.84 20.25
C ALA A 173 -22.90 -9.17 19.93
N ASP A 174 -22.63 -10.29 19.30
CA ASP A 174 -21.30 -10.82 19.04
C ASP A 174 -20.92 -10.67 17.56
N ALA A 175 -19.67 -10.99 17.21
CA ALA A 175 -19.23 -11.12 15.84
C ALA A 175 -18.40 -12.37 15.65
N LYS A 176 -18.53 -12.99 14.46
CA LYS A 176 -17.60 -13.97 13.93
C LYS A 176 -16.68 -13.29 12.95
N VAL A 177 -15.38 -13.47 13.11
CA VAL A 177 -14.37 -12.88 12.23
C VAL A 177 -13.65 -14.00 11.50
N GLU A 178 -13.94 -14.16 10.24
CA GLU A 178 -13.17 -15.05 9.37
C GLU A 178 -11.88 -14.34 8.97
N ILE A 179 -10.74 -15.00 9.17
CA ILE A 179 -9.43 -14.54 8.74
C ILE A 179 -8.85 -15.61 7.81
N GLU A 180 -8.56 -15.22 6.59
CA GLU A 180 -7.87 -16.02 5.60
C GLU A 180 -6.53 -15.39 5.27
N THR A 181 -5.45 -16.18 5.18
CA THR A 181 -4.10 -15.71 4.89
C THR A 181 -3.39 -16.62 3.91
N TRP A 182 -2.41 -16.08 3.24
CA TRP A 182 -1.60 -16.78 2.25
C TRP A 182 -0.14 -16.78 2.69
N ILE A 183 0.55 -17.89 2.47
CA ILE A 183 1.95 -18.06 2.85
C ILE A 183 2.76 -18.45 1.62
N THR A 184 3.81 -17.70 1.36
CA THR A 184 4.81 -18.02 0.34
C THR A 184 5.83 -19.00 0.92
N ASN A 185 6.15 -20.07 0.18
CA ASN A 185 7.06 -21.17 0.59
C ASN A 185 6.71 -21.76 1.96
N PRO A 186 5.48 -22.29 2.16
CA PRO A 186 5.08 -22.87 3.44
C PRO A 186 5.94 -24.08 3.81
N VAL A 187 6.12 -24.31 5.12
CA VAL A 187 6.86 -25.44 5.68
C VAL A 187 5.95 -26.30 6.58
N ALA A 188 6.23 -27.60 6.66
CA ALA A 188 5.33 -28.57 7.31
C ALA A 188 5.12 -28.35 8.83
N ASN A 189 6.11 -27.75 9.52
CA ASN A 189 6.11 -27.51 10.96
C ASN A 189 5.76 -26.06 11.32
N GLN A 190 5.15 -25.30 10.38
CA GLN A 190 4.69 -23.95 10.66
C GLN A 190 3.36 -23.95 11.40
N ILE A 191 3.19 -22.98 12.27
CA ILE A 191 1.91 -22.59 12.86
C ILE A 191 1.70 -21.09 12.70
N ILE A 192 0.46 -20.66 12.70
CA ILE A 192 0.08 -19.27 12.66
C ILE A 192 -0.62 -18.95 14.00
N LYS A 193 -0.14 -17.91 14.65
CA LYS A 193 -0.81 -17.32 15.79
C LYS A 193 -1.69 -16.18 15.29
N TYR A 194 -2.96 -16.28 15.54
CA TYR A 194 -3.96 -15.27 15.24
C TYR A 194 -4.36 -14.58 16.55
N ALA A 195 -4.35 -13.28 16.58
CA ALA A 195 -4.87 -12.50 17.69
C ALA A 195 -5.71 -11.34 17.17
N ILE A 196 -6.89 -11.15 17.77
CA ILE A 196 -7.69 -9.93 17.58
C ILE A 196 -7.55 -9.10 18.84
N LYS A 197 -7.16 -7.83 18.67
CA LYS A 197 -7.02 -6.86 19.74
C LYS A 197 -8.06 -5.76 19.60
N ASP A 198 -8.55 -5.28 20.73
CA ASP A 198 -9.38 -4.09 20.81
C ASP A 198 -8.57 -2.79 20.59
N ALA A 199 -9.25 -1.63 20.69
CA ALA A 199 -8.61 -0.33 20.51
C ALA A 199 -7.55 -0.01 21.57
N ASP A 200 -7.64 -0.65 22.76
CA ASP A 200 -6.67 -0.50 23.86
C ASP A 200 -5.50 -1.48 23.75
N GLY A 201 -5.50 -2.33 22.71
CA GLY A 201 -4.46 -3.34 22.47
C GLY A 201 -4.64 -4.63 23.28
N LYS A 202 -5.76 -4.81 23.98
CA LYS A 202 -6.08 -6.03 24.71
C LYS A 202 -6.53 -7.12 23.74
N VAL A 203 -6.01 -8.33 23.89
CA VAL A 203 -6.47 -9.51 23.13
C VAL A 203 -7.90 -9.87 23.55
N VAL A 204 -8.80 -9.87 22.58
CA VAL A 204 -10.23 -10.22 22.76
C VAL A 204 -10.55 -11.62 22.19
N SER A 205 -9.74 -12.10 21.25
CA SER A 205 -9.85 -13.45 20.71
C SER A 205 -8.51 -13.89 20.12
N GLU A 206 -8.15 -15.16 20.27
CA GLU A 206 -6.90 -15.72 19.76
C GLU A 206 -7.01 -17.20 19.38
N LYS A 207 -6.15 -17.65 18.49
CA LYS A 207 -6.03 -19.05 18.08
C LYS A 207 -4.64 -19.34 17.54
N GLU A 208 -4.11 -20.53 17.84
CA GLU A 208 -2.90 -21.07 17.21
C GLU A 208 -3.25 -22.31 16.41
N THR A 209 -2.85 -22.36 15.14
CA THR A 209 -3.12 -23.49 14.24
C THR A 209 -2.21 -23.44 13.01
N ALA A 210 -2.09 -24.58 12.31
CA ALA A 210 -1.45 -24.62 10.99
C ALA A 210 -2.39 -24.16 9.87
N ASP A 211 -3.70 -24.03 10.14
CA ASP A 211 -4.69 -23.65 9.16
C ASP A 211 -4.51 -22.18 8.73
N THR A 212 -4.59 -21.94 7.44
CA THR A 212 -4.52 -20.59 6.86
C THR A 212 -5.87 -19.86 6.83
N LYS A 213 -6.93 -20.54 7.25
CA LYS A 213 -8.28 -19.99 7.37
C LYS A 213 -8.88 -20.36 8.71
N VAL A 214 -9.30 -19.36 9.47
CA VAL A 214 -9.87 -19.52 10.81
C VAL A 214 -11.06 -18.62 11.00
N THR A 215 -11.93 -19.00 11.94
CA THR A 215 -12.98 -18.11 12.47
C THR A 215 -12.71 -17.87 13.95
N LEU A 216 -12.75 -16.64 14.36
CA LEU A 216 -12.58 -16.15 15.72
C LEU A 216 -13.86 -15.42 16.17
N ASP A 217 -14.26 -15.60 17.44
CA ASP A 217 -15.44 -14.96 17.97
C ASP A 217 -15.05 -13.71 18.79
N ILE A 218 -15.78 -12.61 18.62
CA ILE A 218 -15.68 -11.41 19.47
C ILE A 218 -16.99 -11.30 20.24
N GLN A 219 -16.93 -11.43 21.56
CA GLN A 219 -18.09 -11.29 22.44
C GLN A 219 -18.39 -9.81 22.72
N ASN A 220 -19.69 -9.43 22.72
CA ASN A 220 -20.12 -8.06 22.92
C ASN A 220 -19.36 -7.06 22.02
N VAL A 221 -19.41 -7.34 20.71
CA VAL A 221 -18.63 -6.59 19.72
C VAL A 221 -18.96 -5.10 19.73
N HIS A 222 -17.92 -4.27 19.81
CA HIS A 222 -18.02 -2.84 19.59
C HIS A 222 -18.09 -2.56 18.07
N ARG A 223 -19.24 -2.08 17.60
CA ARG A 223 -19.46 -1.86 16.17
C ARG A 223 -18.86 -0.55 15.70
N TRP A 224 -18.23 -0.57 14.55
CA TRP A 224 -17.88 0.65 13.85
C TRP A 224 -19.15 1.36 13.37
N HIS A 225 -19.31 2.63 13.72
CA HIS A 225 -20.50 3.41 13.39
C HIS A 225 -20.15 4.73 12.67
N GLY A 226 -19.30 4.64 11.65
CA GLY A 226 -18.89 5.78 10.85
C GLY A 226 -18.22 6.88 11.67
N LYS A 227 -18.53 8.15 11.40
CA LYS A 227 -17.98 9.31 12.09
C LYS A 227 -18.40 9.40 13.57
N LYS A 228 -19.55 8.83 13.93
CA LYS A 228 -20.05 8.87 15.31
C LYS A 228 -19.18 8.03 16.25
N ASP A 229 -18.75 6.86 15.78
CA ASP A 229 -17.94 5.91 16.52
C ASP A 229 -17.07 5.07 15.58
N PRO A 230 -15.87 5.56 15.21
CA PRO A 230 -14.98 4.93 14.24
C PRO A 230 -14.16 3.79 14.86
N TYR A 231 -14.78 2.95 15.70
CA TYR A 231 -14.08 1.92 16.44
C TYR A 231 -13.50 0.84 15.55
N LEU A 232 -12.22 0.52 15.73
CA LEU A 232 -11.50 -0.50 14.98
C LEU A 232 -10.81 -1.51 15.89
N TYR A 233 -10.91 -2.78 15.51
CA TYR A 233 -10.07 -3.85 16.01
C TYR A 233 -8.80 -3.97 15.17
N THR A 234 -7.80 -4.66 15.73
CA THR A 234 -6.57 -5.01 15.01
C THR A 234 -6.43 -6.54 15.02
N ALA A 235 -6.33 -7.14 13.82
CA ALA A 235 -5.87 -8.51 13.68
C ALA A 235 -4.36 -8.52 13.55
N GLU A 236 -3.68 -9.29 14.40
CA GLU A 236 -2.24 -9.54 14.33
C GLU A 236 -2.00 -11.02 14.08
N LEU A 237 -1.15 -11.32 13.11
CA LEU A 237 -0.77 -12.68 12.77
C LEU A 237 0.73 -12.84 12.87
N GLU A 238 1.18 -13.93 13.52
CA GLU A 238 2.58 -14.33 13.54
C GLU A 238 2.73 -15.70 12.87
N LEU A 239 3.69 -15.79 11.96
CA LEU A 239 4.13 -17.07 11.38
C LEU A 239 5.27 -17.60 12.23
N VAL A 240 5.06 -18.77 12.82
CA VAL A 240 6.01 -19.43 13.73
C VAL A 240 6.50 -20.74 13.12
N VAL A 241 7.82 -20.95 13.12
CA VAL A 241 8.47 -22.18 12.67
C VAL A 241 9.45 -22.61 13.76
N ASP A 242 9.37 -23.88 14.18
CA ASP A 242 10.22 -24.42 15.26
C ASP A 242 10.18 -23.57 16.55
N GLY A 243 9.01 -23.04 16.90
CA GLY A 243 8.80 -22.20 18.08
C GLY A 243 9.32 -20.76 17.97
N LYS A 244 9.87 -20.37 16.81
CA LYS A 244 10.38 -19.01 16.56
C LYS A 244 9.49 -18.27 15.59
N ALA A 245 9.03 -17.07 15.96
CA ALA A 245 8.34 -16.18 15.04
C ALA A 245 9.31 -15.71 13.94
N ILE A 246 8.93 -15.95 12.68
CA ILE A 246 9.75 -15.64 11.50
C ILE A 246 9.16 -14.52 10.65
N ASP A 247 7.85 -14.28 10.73
CA ASP A 247 7.16 -13.20 10.05
C ASP A 247 5.95 -12.74 10.86
N ASN A 248 5.53 -11.50 10.65
CA ASN A 248 4.32 -10.94 11.26
C ASN A 248 3.64 -9.94 10.33
N ILE A 249 2.32 -9.90 10.41
CA ILE A 249 1.48 -8.92 9.72
C ILE A 249 0.38 -8.45 10.64
N SER A 250 -0.16 -7.26 10.37
CA SER A 250 -1.32 -6.74 11.07
C SER A 250 -2.22 -5.93 10.14
N SER A 251 -3.51 -5.92 10.44
CA SER A 251 -4.49 -5.08 9.76
C SER A 251 -5.60 -4.66 10.70
N ARG A 252 -6.04 -3.41 10.57
CA ARG A 252 -7.21 -2.91 11.30
C ARG A 252 -8.48 -3.24 10.53
N PHE A 253 -9.57 -3.50 11.25
CA PHE A 253 -10.88 -3.75 10.67
C PHE A 253 -11.99 -3.26 11.60
N GLY A 254 -13.15 -2.92 11.02
CA GLY A 254 -14.35 -2.55 11.76
C GLY A 254 -15.45 -3.61 11.58
N CYS A 255 -16.19 -3.88 12.64
CA CYS A 255 -17.35 -4.76 12.63
C CYS A 255 -18.62 -3.93 12.42
N ARG A 256 -19.36 -4.16 11.34
CA ARG A 256 -20.61 -3.44 11.04
C ARG A 256 -21.54 -4.29 10.20
N THR A 257 -22.82 -3.92 10.23
CA THR A 257 -23.78 -4.33 9.20
C THR A 257 -24.17 -3.12 8.37
N PHE A 258 -24.47 -3.31 7.09
CA PHE A 258 -25.05 -2.26 6.26
C PHE A 258 -26.01 -2.89 5.24
N GLU A 259 -26.99 -2.09 4.85
CA GLU A 259 -27.91 -2.43 3.78
C GLU A 259 -28.28 -1.16 3.00
N ILE A 260 -28.79 -1.34 1.81
CA ILE A 260 -29.32 -0.26 0.99
C ILE A 260 -30.82 -0.50 0.84
N ASP A 261 -31.60 0.37 1.45
CA ASP A 261 -33.04 0.36 1.38
C ASP A 261 -33.53 1.38 0.34
N PRO A 262 -34.39 0.99 -0.64
CA PRO A 262 -34.85 1.92 -1.69
C PRO A 262 -35.62 3.12 -1.16
N GLU A 263 -36.29 3.04 0.00
CA GLU A 263 -37.09 4.10 0.59
C GLU A 263 -36.33 4.92 1.63
N ASN A 264 -35.49 4.25 2.45
CA ASN A 264 -34.79 4.85 3.58
C ASN A 264 -33.30 5.13 3.31
N GLY A 265 -32.77 4.68 2.16
CA GLY A 265 -31.39 4.90 1.75
C GLY A 265 -30.38 3.96 2.40
N PHE A 266 -29.25 4.48 2.86
CA PHE A 266 -28.19 3.69 3.47
C PHE A 266 -28.45 3.49 4.96
N ILE A 267 -28.52 2.22 5.37
CA ILE A 267 -28.73 1.81 6.77
C ILE A 267 -27.40 1.23 7.30
N LEU A 268 -26.92 1.78 8.40
CA LEU A 268 -25.71 1.33 9.09
C LEU A 268 -26.07 0.81 10.48
N ASN A 269 -25.74 -0.45 10.76
CA ASN A 269 -26.05 -1.12 12.03
C ASN A 269 -27.55 -1.06 12.42
N GLY A 270 -28.45 -1.03 11.44
CA GLY A 270 -29.90 -0.95 11.64
C GLY A 270 -30.45 0.47 11.79
N GLU A 271 -29.63 1.50 11.65
CA GLU A 271 -30.03 2.91 11.72
C GLU A 271 -29.86 3.60 10.36
N GLU A 272 -30.78 4.50 10.00
CA GLU A 272 -30.59 5.39 8.86
C GLU A 272 -29.30 6.21 9.01
N TYR A 273 -28.45 6.16 8.00
CA TYR A 273 -27.16 6.84 8.03
C TYR A 273 -26.95 7.63 6.74
N PRO A 274 -27.25 8.93 6.72
CA PRO A 274 -27.11 9.75 5.51
C PRO A 274 -25.65 9.83 5.07
N LEU A 275 -25.36 9.37 3.86
CA LEU A 275 -24.03 9.49 3.26
C LEU A 275 -23.86 10.90 2.67
N ARG A 276 -22.98 11.70 3.28
CA ARG A 276 -22.64 13.05 2.82
C ARG A 276 -21.17 13.06 2.43
N GLY A 277 -20.92 12.74 1.16
CA GLY A 277 -19.57 12.67 0.61
C GLY A 277 -19.15 13.93 -0.12
N VAL A 278 -17.87 14.06 -0.36
CA VAL A 278 -17.28 15.05 -1.25
C VAL A 278 -16.31 14.34 -2.19
N SER A 279 -16.15 14.86 -3.39
CA SER A 279 -15.08 14.47 -4.29
C SER A 279 -13.81 15.23 -3.90
N ARG A 280 -12.73 14.51 -3.70
CA ARG A 280 -11.42 15.08 -3.44
C ARG A 280 -10.45 14.71 -4.55
N HIS A 281 -9.92 15.68 -5.26
CA HIS A 281 -8.73 15.46 -6.10
C HIS A 281 -7.52 15.36 -5.18
N GLN A 282 -6.73 14.28 -5.35
CA GLN A 282 -5.54 14.05 -4.55
C GLN A 282 -4.35 14.75 -5.19
N ASP A 283 -4.38 16.09 -5.20
CA ASP A 283 -3.31 16.92 -5.74
C ASP A 283 -3.15 18.23 -4.97
N ARG A 284 -1.98 18.86 -5.12
CA ARG A 284 -1.65 20.14 -4.50
C ARG A 284 -0.61 20.86 -5.35
N TRP A 285 -0.75 22.18 -5.46
CA TRP A 285 0.24 23.02 -6.13
C TRP A 285 1.66 22.78 -5.60
N GLY A 286 2.61 22.57 -6.51
CA GLY A 286 4.00 22.29 -6.20
C GLY A 286 4.32 20.83 -5.82
N PHE A 287 3.30 19.99 -5.69
CA PHE A 287 3.44 18.56 -5.36
C PHE A 287 2.80 17.64 -6.41
N GLY A 288 1.83 18.16 -7.20
CA GLY A 288 0.96 17.26 -7.99
C GLY A 288 0.27 16.27 -7.06
N ASN A 289 0.24 15.00 -7.45
CA ASN A 289 -0.32 13.93 -6.62
C ASN A 289 0.69 13.31 -5.62
N ALA A 290 1.92 13.83 -5.55
CA ALA A 290 2.96 13.34 -4.64
C ALA A 290 2.81 13.93 -3.23
N LEU A 291 1.65 13.70 -2.61
CA LEU A 291 1.28 14.28 -1.33
C LEU A 291 1.98 13.57 -0.16
N LEU A 292 2.28 14.38 0.87
CA LEU A 292 2.81 13.92 2.15
C LEU A 292 1.66 13.62 3.13
N PRO A 293 1.89 12.83 4.20
CA PRO A 293 0.86 12.50 5.19
C PRO A 293 0.17 13.74 5.80
N GLU A 294 0.92 14.82 6.03
CA GLU A 294 0.38 16.09 6.55
C GLU A 294 -0.62 16.75 5.59
N HIS A 295 -0.42 16.65 4.27
CA HIS A 295 -1.37 17.18 3.29
C HIS A 295 -2.70 16.40 3.34
N HIS A 296 -2.63 15.08 3.43
CA HIS A 296 -3.83 14.26 3.59
C HIS A 296 -4.59 14.60 4.86
N LYS A 297 -3.87 14.79 5.97
CA LYS A 297 -4.46 15.14 7.26
C LYS A 297 -5.19 16.48 7.19
N GLU A 298 -4.55 17.51 6.62
CA GLU A 298 -5.14 18.83 6.44
C GLU A 298 -6.43 18.78 5.61
N ASP A 299 -6.40 18.09 4.48
CA ASP A 299 -7.56 17.96 3.61
C ASP A 299 -8.74 17.25 4.33
N ILE A 300 -8.44 16.19 5.09
CA ILE A 300 -9.45 15.46 5.86
C ILE A 300 -10.05 16.35 6.98
N GLU A 301 -9.23 17.14 7.66
CA GLU A 301 -9.68 18.07 8.68
C GLU A 301 -10.65 19.11 8.07
N LEU A 302 -10.31 19.70 6.93
CA LEU A 302 -11.18 20.63 6.20
C LEU A 302 -12.49 19.97 5.74
N ILE A 303 -12.43 18.74 5.22
CA ILE A 303 -13.63 17.96 4.83
C ILE A 303 -14.52 17.73 6.04
N CYS A 304 -13.95 17.44 7.21
CA CYS A 304 -14.70 17.27 8.45
C CYS A 304 -15.35 18.57 8.92
N GLU A 305 -14.68 19.72 8.77
CA GLU A 305 -15.22 21.03 9.16
C GLU A 305 -16.47 21.41 8.38
N VAL A 306 -16.55 21.13 7.08
CA VAL A 306 -17.75 21.36 6.27
C VAL A 306 -18.87 20.33 6.53
N GLY A 307 -18.65 19.40 7.47
CA GLY A 307 -19.65 18.42 7.89
C GLY A 307 -19.82 17.23 6.95
N ALA A 308 -18.94 17.06 5.96
CA ALA A 308 -18.94 15.89 5.12
C ALA A 308 -18.51 14.62 5.89
N LEU A 309 -19.10 13.49 5.54
CA LEU A 309 -18.67 12.19 6.02
C LEU A 309 -17.50 11.74 5.15
N HIS A 310 -16.37 11.54 5.77
CA HIS A 310 -15.24 10.97 5.06
C HIS A 310 -15.46 9.45 4.92
N GLN A 311 -15.44 8.99 3.68
CA GLN A 311 -15.29 7.58 3.37
C GLN A 311 -13.78 7.32 3.20
N GLY A 312 -13.20 6.64 4.17
CA GLY A 312 -11.82 6.17 4.12
C GLY A 312 -11.69 4.95 3.23
#